data_bcaf1eeb5c197a6c7cf1e33e93c9346e
#
_entry.id   bcaf1eeb5c197a6c7cf1e33e93c9346e
#
_cell.length_a   1.000
_cell.length_b   1.000
_cell.length_c   1.000
_cell.angle_alpha   90.00
_cell.angle_beta   90.00
_cell.angle_gamma   90.00
#
_symmetry.space_group_name_H-M   'P 1'
#
loop_
_entity.id
_entity.type
_entity.pdbx_description
1 polymer ?
#
loop_
_entity_poly.entity_id
_entity_poly.type
_entity_poly.pdbx_seq_one_letter_code
_entity_poly.pdbx_strand_id
1 'polypeptide(L)' 'GFARIHKSFLVSLYHVNRMERDSLTLDNGEKLYISRYRYPEVKLQFESYIRHLEFL' A
#
# COMPACT_ATOMS: atom_id res chain seq x y z
N GLY A 1 5.20 -4.96 7.36
CA GLY A 1 4.74 -4.47 6.48
C GLY A 1 5.02 -4.33 4.99
N PHE A 2 4.80 -5.40 4.23
CA PHE A 2 4.91 -5.32 2.78
C PHE A 2 3.60 -5.73 2.14
N ALA A 3 3.29 -5.13 1.01
CA ALA A 3 2.12 -5.48 0.22
C ALA A 3 2.52 -5.70 -1.23
N ARG A 4 1.97 -6.73 -1.85
CA ARG A 4 2.19 -7.01 -3.25
C ARG A 4 1.13 -6.29 -4.07
N ILE A 5 1.51 -5.20 -4.73
CA ILE A 5 0.59 -4.39 -5.52
C ILE A 5 0.47 -4.90 -6.95
N HIS A 6 1.42 -5.72 -7.37
CA HIS A 6 1.44 -6.32 -8.70
C HIS A 6 2.26 -7.60 -8.58
N LYS A 7 2.09 -8.55 -9.54
CA LYS A 7 2.83 -9.81 -9.47
C LYS A 7 4.35 -9.61 -9.43
N SER A 8 4.83 -8.47 -9.93
CA SER A 8 6.25 -8.15 -9.99
C SER A 8 6.69 -7.10 -9.00
N PHE A 9 5.78 -6.53 -8.20
CA PHE A 9 6.11 -5.45 -7.28
C PHE A 9 5.66 -5.73 -5.86
N LEU A 10 6.60 -5.59 -4.95
CA LEU A 10 6.37 -5.68 -3.52
C LEU A 10 6.77 -4.35 -2.91
N VAL A 11 5.85 -3.73 -2.16
CA VAL A 11 6.03 -2.39 -1.62
C VAL A 11 6.01 -2.40 -0.11
N SER A 12 6.94 -1.67 0.50
CA SER A 12 6.94 -1.48 1.95
C SER A 12 5.84 -0.49 2.33
N LEU A 13 4.92 -0.92 3.18
CA LEU A 13 3.83 -0.07 3.64
C LEU A 13 4.34 1.11 4.45
N TYR A 14 5.50 0.96 5.04
CA TYR A 14 6.12 2.05 5.81
C TYR A 14 6.40 3.28 4.95
N HIS A 15 6.68 3.09 3.66
CA HIS A 15 6.99 4.18 2.75
C HIS A 15 5.79 4.70 1.99
N VAL A 16 4.60 4.16 2.22
CA VAL A 16 3.40 4.64 1.56
C VAL A 16 2.93 5.91 2.24
N ASN A 17 2.89 6.99 1.49
CA ASN A 17 2.42 8.28 1.97
C ASN A 17 0.92 8.41 1.80
N ARG A 18 0.39 7.94 0.67
CA ARG A 18 -1.01 8.09 0.36
C ARG A 18 -1.48 6.92 -0.49
N MET A 19 -2.67 6.41 -0.21
CA MET A 19 -3.29 5.36 -1.01
C MET A 19 -4.56 5.88 -1.65
N GLU A 20 -4.67 5.74 -2.96
CA GLU A 20 -5.84 6.12 -3.72
C GLU A 20 -6.52 4.86 -4.26
N ARG A 21 -7.59 5.05 -5.04
CA ARG A 21 -8.41 3.94 -5.51
C ARG A 21 -7.64 2.89 -6.31
N ASP A 22 -6.71 3.32 -7.14
CA ASP A 22 -5.99 2.40 -8.02
C ASP A 22 -4.48 2.57 -7.96
N SER A 23 -4.00 3.36 -7.00
CA SER A 23 -2.59 3.66 -6.91
C SER A 23 -2.20 4.04 -5.49
N LEU A 24 -0.91 4.08 -5.26
CA LEU A 24 -0.37 4.61 -4.01
C LEU A 24 0.81 5.51 -4.33
N THR A 25 1.04 6.46 -3.44
CA THR A 25 2.15 7.41 -3.56
C THR A 25 3.12 7.14 -2.42
N LEU A 26 4.38 6.98 -2.77
CA LEU A 26 5.43 6.77 -1.79
C LEU A 26 5.91 8.10 -1.21
N ASP A 27 6.64 8.03 -0.11
CA ASP A 27 7.12 9.23 0.57
C ASP A 27 8.14 10.01 -0.26
N ASN A 28 8.72 9.40 -1.29
CA ASN A 28 9.62 10.10 -2.23
C ASN A 28 8.85 10.76 -3.38
N GLY A 29 7.52 10.69 -3.36
CA GLY A 29 6.68 11.27 -4.41
C GLY A 29 6.38 10.35 -5.58
N GLU A 30 6.96 9.16 -5.58
CA GLU A 30 6.73 8.21 -6.66
C GLU A 30 5.33 7.60 -6.56
N LYS A 31 4.63 7.53 -7.69
CA LYS A 31 3.29 6.96 -7.76
C LYS A 31 3.35 5.59 -8.41
N LEU A 32 2.76 4.60 -7.75
CA LEU A 32 2.72 3.23 -8.24
C LEU A 32 1.28 2.77 -8.39
N TYR A 33 0.98 2.10 -9.51
CA TYR A 33 -0.37 1.61 -9.75
C TYR A 33 -0.57 0.23 -9.16
N ILE A 34 -1.78 0.00 -8.64
CA ILE A 34 -2.14 -1.25 -7.99
C ILE A 34 -2.97 -2.07 -8.96
N SER A 35 -2.63 -3.35 -9.12
CA SER A 35 -3.42 -4.25 -9.93
C SER A 35 -4.86 -4.30 -9.40
N ARG A 36 -5.83 -4.23 -10.33
CA ARG A 36 -7.25 -4.26 -9.97
C ARG A 36 -7.58 -5.45 -9.07
N TYR A 37 -7.02 -6.59 -9.37
CA TYR A 37 -7.32 -7.81 -8.62
C TYR A 37 -6.68 -7.84 -7.24
N ARG A 38 -5.65 -7.04 -7.04
CA ARG A 38 -4.93 -6.98 -5.77
C ARG A 38 -5.36 -5.82 -4.88
N TYR A 39 -6.10 -4.88 -5.45
CA TYR A 39 -6.47 -3.67 -4.71
C TYR A 39 -7.20 -3.96 -3.40
N PRO A 40 -8.24 -4.84 -3.36
CA PRO A 40 -8.93 -5.09 -2.10
C PRO A 40 -8.00 -5.62 -1.02
N GLU A 41 -7.09 -6.52 -1.39
CA GLU A 41 -6.13 -7.09 -0.44
C GLU A 41 -5.13 -6.04 0.04
N VAL A 42 -4.62 -5.24 -0.88
CA VAL A 42 -3.66 -4.18 -0.55
C VAL A 42 -4.31 -3.16 0.38
N LYS A 43 -5.55 -2.80 0.10
CA LYS A 43 -6.30 -1.87 0.95
C LYS A 43 -6.43 -2.40 2.37
N LEU A 44 -6.79 -3.67 2.51
CA LEU A 44 -6.92 -4.28 3.83
C LEU A 44 -5.59 -4.33 4.56
N GLN A 45 -4.52 -4.65 3.85
CA GLN A 45 -3.18 -4.68 4.44
C GLN A 45 -2.75 -3.30 4.92
N PHE A 46 -3.04 -2.27 4.13
CA PHE A 46 -2.69 -0.91 4.49
C PHE A 46 -3.49 -0.44 5.70
N GLU A 47 -4.79 -0.70 5.72
CA GLU A 47 -5.63 -0.34 6.85
C GLU A 47 -5.19 -1.06 8.12
N SER A 48 -4.82 -2.33 8.02
CA SER A 48 -4.32 -3.10 9.14
C SER A 48 -2.99 -2.52 9.65
N TYR A 49 -2.12 -2.11 8.74
CA TYR A 49 -0.84 -1.52 9.09
C TYR A 49 -1.04 -0.21 9.87
N ILE A 50 -1.92 0.67 9.38
CA ILE A 50 -2.21 1.94 10.04
C ILE A 50 -2.80 1.70 11.43
N ARG A 51 -3.72 0.75 11.52
CA ARG A 51 -4.37 0.41 12.79
C ARG A 51 -3.34 -0.10 13.80
N HIS A 52 -2.38 -0.87 13.32
CA HIS A 52 -1.30 -1.36 14.18
C HIS A 52 -0.46 -0.20 14.73
N LEU A 53 -0.17 0.80 13.89
CA LEU A 53 0.59 1.96 14.31
C LEU A 53 -0.13 2.78 15.40
N GLU A 54 -1.46 2.80 15.36
CA GLU A 54 -2.23 3.55 16.34
C GLU A 54 -2.13 2.97 17.75
N PHE A 55 -1.73 1.71 17.87
CA PHE A 55 -1.61 1.04 19.15
C PHE A 55 -0.17 0.98 19.66
N LEU A 56 0.73 1.57 18.93
CA LEU A 56 2.12 1.66 19.37
C LEU A 56 2.33 2.96 20.16
#